data_643bf814266812cd11e396d4620ba05c
#
_entry.id   643bf814266812cd11e396d4620ba05c
#
_cell.length_a   1.000
_cell.length_b   1.000
_cell.length_c   1.000
_cell.angle_alpha   90.00
_cell.angle_beta   90.00
_cell.angle_gamma   90.00
#
_symmetry.space_group_name_H-M   'P 1'
#
loop_
_entity.id
_entity.type
_entity.pdbx_description
1 polymer ?
#
loop_
_entity_poly.entity_id
_entity_poly.type
_entity_poly.pdbx_seq_one_letter_code
_entity_poly.pdbx_strand_id
1 'polypeptide(L)'
;GARWRVLVDYRNSFRDAPHNYIELDQPIEARYIRYRHHYVPGKNLAMGDIRVFGLGRGKKPATVKGFTVVREADERNARISWKAVKGAQGYNVLWGVALDKLYSSWMVYGDNSLDLRALTVGQKYYFAIEAFNENGISQRVFLREAH
;
A
#
# COMPACT_ATOMS: atom_id res chain seq x y z
N GLY A 1 -12.83 18.39 -22.28
CA GLY A 1 -12.56 16.95 -22.30
C GLY A 1 -11.12 16.66 -21.95
N ALA A 2 -10.85 15.56 -21.23
CA ALA A 2 -9.51 15.19 -20.84
C ALA A 2 -8.66 14.86 -22.09
N ARG A 3 -7.52 15.52 -22.23
CA ARG A 3 -6.56 15.21 -23.29
C ARG A 3 -5.68 14.06 -22.82
N TRP A 4 -5.70 12.95 -23.54
CA TRP A 4 -4.88 11.76 -23.21
C TRP A 4 -3.57 11.80 -24.01
N ARG A 5 -2.48 11.46 -23.32
CA ARG A 5 -1.18 11.22 -23.92
C ARG A 5 -0.79 9.77 -23.68
N VAL A 6 -0.32 9.07 -24.70
CA VAL A 6 0.25 7.71 -24.56
C VAL A 6 1.62 7.87 -23.91
N LEU A 7 1.83 7.18 -22.80
CA LEU A 7 3.11 7.14 -22.10
C LEU A 7 3.93 5.94 -22.54
N VAL A 8 3.28 4.79 -22.66
CA VAL A 8 3.91 3.53 -23.07
C VAL A 8 2.94 2.79 -23.98
N ASP A 9 3.46 2.18 -25.03
CA ASP A 9 2.72 1.38 -25.98
C ASP A 9 3.44 0.06 -26.24
N TYR A 10 2.86 -1.03 -25.78
CA TYR A 10 3.39 -2.37 -25.95
C TYR A 10 2.64 -3.20 -27.00
N ARG A 11 1.80 -2.59 -27.85
CA ARG A 11 1.02 -3.33 -28.86
C ARG A 11 1.89 -4.14 -29.84
N ASN A 12 3.09 -3.68 -30.11
CA ASN A 12 4.05 -4.31 -31.01
C ASN A 12 5.19 -5.02 -30.29
N SER A 13 5.17 -5.08 -28.96
CA SER A 13 6.16 -5.80 -28.18
C SER A 13 5.47 -6.79 -27.28
N PHE A 14 5.54 -8.06 -27.65
CA PHE A 14 5.00 -9.13 -26.85
C PHE A 14 5.91 -9.32 -25.61
N ARG A 15 5.31 -9.12 -24.44
CA ARG A 15 5.95 -9.43 -23.14
C ARG A 15 5.02 -10.31 -22.36
N ASP A 16 5.38 -11.57 -22.22
CA ASP A 16 4.76 -12.50 -21.29
C ASP A 16 5.54 -12.46 -19.98
N ALA A 17 5.23 -11.46 -19.16
CA ALA A 17 5.86 -11.30 -17.85
C ALA A 17 4.81 -11.07 -16.78
N PRO A 18 4.87 -11.81 -15.66
CA PRO A 18 3.91 -11.67 -14.56
C PRO A 18 3.97 -10.29 -13.90
N HIS A 19 5.12 -9.61 -14.03
CA HIS A 19 5.32 -8.25 -13.51
C HIS A 19 5.90 -7.35 -14.59
N ASN A 20 5.30 -6.18 -14.77
CA ASN A 20 5.80 -5.16 -15.66
C ASN A 20 6.16 -3.92 -14.85
N TYR A 21 7.43 -3.52 -14.92
CA TYR A 21 7.91 -2.25 -14.37
C TYR A 21 8.17 -1.29 -15.51
N ILE A 22 7.59 -0.10 -15.41
CA ILE A 22 7.71 0.97 -16.41
C ILE A 22 8.32 2.17 -15.72
N GLU A 23 9.51 2.54 -16.12
CA GLU A 23 10.17 3.77 -15.70
C GLU A 23 10.09 4.79 -16.82
N LEU A 24 9.72 6.02 -16.48
CA LEU A 24 9.68 7.12 -17.43
C LEU A 24 11.00 7.91 -17.34
N ASP A 25 11.60 8.20 -18.47
CA ASP A 25 12.85 8.99 -18.56
C ASP A 25 12.73 10.37 -17.90
N GLN A 26 11.52 10.93 -17.88
CA GLN A 26 11.22 12.18 -17.23
C GLN A 26 9.90 12.09 -16.48
N PRO A 27 9.81 12.73 -15.29
CA PRO A 27 8.56 12.81 -14.56
C PRO A 27 7.48 13.52 -15.37
N ILE A 28 6.26 13.08 -15.29
CA ILE A 28 5.11 13.63 -15.99
C ILE A 28 4.05 13.99 -14.96
N GLU A 29 3.50 15.21 -15.07
CA GLU A 29 2.34 15.61 -14.28
C GLU A 29 1.08 15.03 -14.93
N ALA A 30 0.36 14.20 -14.17
CA ALA A 30 -0.89 13.60 -14.61
C ALA A 30 -1.89 13.52 -13.46
N ARG A 31 -3.14 13.84 -13.75
CA ARG A 31 -4.24 13.70 -12.80
C ARG A 31 -4.88 12.32 -12.86
N TYR A 32 -4.84 11.69 -14.03
CA TYR A 32 -5.46 10.40 -14.28
C TYR A 32 -4.52 9.53 -15.11
N ILE A 33 -4.50 8.25 -14.79
CA ILE A 33 -3.79 7.23 -15.55
C ILE A 33 -4.85 6.27 -16.09
N ARG A 34 -4.71 5.92 -17.38
CA ARG A 34 -5.55 4.93 -18.03
C ARG A 34 -4.70 3.78 -18.52
N TYR A 35 -4.99 2.60 -18.03
CA TYR A 35 -4.53 1.36 -18.62
C TYR A 35 -5.53 0.93 -19.70
N ARG A 36 -5.05 0.53 -20.88
CA ARG A 36 -5.87 -0.02 -21.94
C ARG A 36 -5.30 -1.35 -22.39
N HIS A 37 -6.09 -2.39 -22.28
CA HIS A 37 -5.77 -3.70 -22.78
C HIS A 37 -6.24 -3.83 -24.24
N HIS A 38 -5.38 -4.37 -25.11
CA HIS A 38 -5.69 -4.52 -26.55
C HIS A 38 -5.87 -5.98 -26.96
N TYR A 39 -5.24 -6.89 -26.26
CA TYR A 39 -5.33 -8.32 -26.53
C TYR A 39 -5.39 -9.12 -25.24
N VAL A 40 -6.35 -10.06 -25.17
CA VAL A 40 -6.53 -10.96 -24.02
C VAL A 40 -6.68 -12.37 -24.54
N PRO A 41 -5.68 -13.24 -24.37
CA PRO A 41 -5.86 -14.66 -24.65
C PRO A 41 -6.99 -15.22 -23.78
N GLY A 42 -7.91 -15.99 -24.37
CA GLY A 42 -8.96 -16.65 -23.62
C GLY A 42 -10.08 -15.76 -23.07
N LYS A 43 -10.19 -14.51 -23.49
CA LYS A 43 -11.23 -13.54 -23.10
C LYS A 43 -11.30 -13.16 -21.61
N ASN A 44 -10.45 -13.67 -20.76
CA ASN A 44 -10.40 -13.35 -19.33
C ASN A 44 -9.16 -12.52 -19.03
N LEU A 45 -9.35 -11.32 -18.49
CA LEU A 45 -8.27 -10.48 -17.97
C LEU A 45 -8.27 -10.58 -16.45
N ALA A 46 -7.13 -10.95 -15.89
CA ALA A 46 -6.86 -10.81 -14.48
C ALA A 46 -5.69 -9.82 -14.30
N MET A 47 -5.85 -8.86 -13.43
CA MET A 47 -4.82 -7.91 -13.05
C MET A 47 -4.76 -7.84 -11.54
N GLY A 48 -3.60 -8.20 -10.97
CA GLY A 48 -3.42 -8.27 -9.53
C GLY A 48 -3.33 -6.89 -8.88
N ASP A 49 -2.54 -6.00 -9.46
CA ASP A 49 -2.32 -4.66 -8.89
C ASP A 49 -1.76 -3.71 -9.96
N ILE A 50 -2.06 -2.42 -9.80
CA ILE A 50 -1.37 -1.32 -10.51
C ILE A 50 -0.83 -0.36 -9.46
N ARG A 51 0.48 -0.20 -9.43
CA ARG A 51 1.15 0.77 -8.57
C ARG A 51 1.70 1.91 -9.40
N VAL A 52 1.48 3.12 -8.93
CA VAL A 52 2.01 4.34 -9.55
C VAL A 52 2.90 5.02 -8.55
N PHE A 53 4.14 5.23 -8.95
CA PHE A 53 5.13 5.93 -8.14
C PHE A 53 5.34 7.33 -8.72
N GLY A 54 5.44 8.32 -7.86
CA GLY A 54 5.64 9.70 -8.28
C GLY A 54 6.40 10.50 -7.22
N LEU A 55 6.93 11.61 -7.65
CA LEU A 55 7.57 12.61 -6.78
C LEU A 55 6.59 13.78 -6.60
N GLY A 56 5.86 13.79 -5.49
CA GLY A 56 5.05 14.94 -5.11
C GLY A 56 5.93 16.11 -4.66
N ARG A 57 5.47 17.32 -4.92
CA ARG A 57 6.14 18.57 -4.48
C ARG A 57 5.62 19.09 -3.15
N GLY A 58 4.61 18.46 -2.59
CA GLY A 58 3.99 18.82 -1.32
C GLY A 58 4.64 18.18 -0.12
N LYS A 59 4.04 18.35 1.05
CA LYS A 59 4.51 17.74 2.29
C LYS A 59 4.01 16.32 2.42
N LYS A 60 4.91 15.40 2.73
CA LYS A 60 4.55 14.05 3.16
C LYS A 60 3.80 14.10 4.50
N PRO A 61 3.00 13.08 4.84
CA PRO A 61 2.29 13.02 6.11
C PRO A 61 3.24 13.05 7.31
N ALA A 62 2.73 13.56 8.42
CA ALA A 62 3.44 13.46 9.70
C ALA A 62 3.45 12.00 10.19
N THR A 63 4.35 11.69 11.11
CA THR A 63 4.44 10.39 11.79
C THR A 63 3.13 10.08 12.51
N VAL A 64 2.65 8.85 12.36
CA VAL A 64 1.45 8.35 13.02
C VAL A 64 1.63 8.39 14.54
N LYS A 65 0.56 8.80 15.25
CA LYS A 65 0.52 8.81 16.73
C LYS A 65 -0.62 7.94 17.24
N GLY A 66 -0.50 7.49 18.50
CA GLY A 66 -1.52 6.68 19.15
C GLY A 66 -1.74 5.33 18.47
N PHE A 67 -0.70 4.78 17.88
CA PHE A 67 -0.72 3.44 17.27
C PHE A 67 -0.79 2.39 18.38
N THR A 68 -1.84 1.59 18.36
CA THR A 68 -2.11 0.52 19.35
C THR A 68 -2.53 -0.75 18.64
N VAL A 69 -2.17 -1.89 19.24
CA VAL A 69 -2.56 -3.22 18.80
C VAL A 69 -3.06 -3.99 20.03
N VAL A 70 -4.27 -4.51 19.95
CA VAL A 70 -4.88 -5.30 21.00
C VAL A 70 -5.28 -6.65 20.41
N ARG A 71 -4.73 -7.74 20.95
CA ARG A 71 -5.17 -9.11 20.60
C ARG A 71 -6.55 -9.35 21.23
N GLU A 72 -7.41 -10.01 20.49
CA GLU A 72 -8.73 -10.38 20.98
C GLU A 72 -8.68 -11.73 21.73
N ALA A 73 -9.79 -12.13 22.36
CA ALA A 73 -9.89 -13.43 23.01
C ALA A 73 -9.61 -14.60 22.04
N ASP A 74 -10.01 -14.47 20.79
CA ASP A 74 -9.49 -15.31 19.71
C ASP A 74 -8.19 -14.70 19.22
N GLU A 75 -7.06 -15.27 19.63
CA GLU A 75 -5.72 -14.78 19.30
C GLU A 75 -5.40 -14.72 17.80
N ARG A 76 -6.24 -15.27 16.94
CA ARG A 76 -6.13 -15.08 15.48
C ARG A 76 -6.51 -13.66 15.05
N ASN A 77 -7.19 -12.92 15.92
CA ASN A 77 -7.71 -11.58 15.67
C ASN A 77 -6.97 -10.54 16.49
N ALA A 78 -6.80 -9.37 15.91
CA ALA A 78 -6.28 -8.19 16.59
C ALA A 78 -6.99 -6.94 16.10
N ARG A 79 -7.35 -6.06 17.01
CA ARG A 79 -7.78 -4.71 16.72
C ARG A 79 -6.60 -3.77 16.72
N ILE A 80 -6.40 -3.11 15.61
CA ILE A 80 -5.34 -2.12 15.39
C ILE A 80 -5.97 -0.75 15.23
N SER A 81 -5.47 0.26 15.94
CA SER A 81 -6.00 1.63 15.83
C SER A 81 -4.91 2.68 15.97
N TRP A 82 -5.16 3.86 15.43
CA TRP A 82 -4.24 5.00 15.47
C TRP A 82 -4.99 6.33 15.36
N LYS A 83 -4.29 7.44 15.61
CA LYS A 83 -4.85 8.77 15.40
C LYS A 83 -4.72 9.16 13.93
N ALA A 84 -5.80 9.66 13.35
CA ALA A 84 -5.80 10.16 11.99
C ALA A 84 -4.72 11.24 11.78
N VAL A 85 -4.01 11.17 10.66
CA VAL A 85 -2.94 12.11 10.31
C VAL A 85 -3.47 13.06 9.23
N LYS A 86 -3.40 14.36 9.50
CA LYS A 86 -3.83 15.37 8.52
C LYS A 86 -3.02 15.27 7.22
N GLY A 87 -3.72 15.19 6.10
CA GLY A 87 -3.11 15.10 4.77
C GLY A 87 -2.62 13.70 4.39
N ALA A 88 -2.88 12.67 5.21
CA ALA A 88 -2.70 11.30 4.78
C ALA A 88 -3.84 10.87 3.85
N GLN A 89 -3.51 10.15 2.79
CA GLN A 89 -4.47 9.47 1.91
C GLN A 89 -4.74 8.05 2.39
N GLY A 90 -3.79 7.45 3.09
CA GLY A 90 -3.92 6.12 3.65
C GLY A 90 -2.77 5.78 4.58
N TYR A 91 -2.83 4.56 5.07
CA TYR A 91 -1.88 3.99 6.01
C TYR A 91 -1.46 2.60 5.54
N ASN A 92 -0.20 2.29 5.72
CA ASN A 92 0.31 0.94 5.51
C ASN A 92 0.61 0.33 6.87
N VAL A 93 -0.17 -0.66 7.27
CA VAL A 93 0.03 -1.45 8.49
C VAL A 93 0.84 -2.68 8.12
N LEU A 94 1.96 -2.89 8.80
CA LEU A 94 2.86 -4.02 8.56
C LEU A 94 2.92 -4.88 9.81
N TRP A 95 3.09 -6.19 9.63
CA TRP A 95 3.31 -7.11 10.74
C TRP A 95 4.18 -8.30 10.35
N GLY A 96 4.78 -8.90 11.35
CA GLY A 96 5.64 -10.07 11.17
C GLY A 96 6.21 -10.57 12.48
N VAL A 97 7.03 -11.59 12.41
CA VAL A 97 7.55 -12.33 13.57
C VAL A 97 8.80 -11.71 14.21
N ALA A 98 9.39 -10.70 13.56
CA ALA A 98 10.51 -9.91 14.07
C ALA A 98 10.47 -8.50 13.48
N LEU A 99 11.17 -7.53 14.10
CA LEU A 99 11.21 -6.14 13.63
C LEU A 99 11.80 -5.97 12.23
N ASP A 100 12.71 -6.85 11.86
CA ASP A 100 13.34 -6.94 10.53
C ASP A 100 12.61 -7.90 9.57
N LYS A 101 11.49 -8.52 10.02
CA LYS A 101 10.72 -9.53 9.27
C LYS A 101 9.23 -9.19 9.26
N LEU A 102 8.90 -7.96 8.86
CA LEU A 102 7.52 -7.50 8.67
C LEU A 102 7.08 -7.79 7.24
N TYR A 103 6.85 -9.07 6.92
CA TYR A 103 6.57 -9.52 5.55
C TYR A 103 5.10 -9.39 5.13
N SER A 104 4.21 -9.17 6.09
CA SER A 104 2.80 -8.95 5.81
C SER A 104 2.46 -7.47 5.89
N SER A 105 1.54 -7.01 5.04
CA SER A 105 1.08 -5.63 5.05
C SER A 105 -0.36 -5.51 4.60
N TRP A 106 -1.03 -4.47 5.09
CA TRP A 106 -2.37 -4.08 4.67
C TRP A 106 -2.46 -2.57 4.52
N MET A 107 -2.97 -2.11 3.37
CA MET A 107 -3.23 -0.69 3.15
C MET A 107 -4.66 -0.34 3.56
N VAL A 108 -4.79 0.68 4.42
CA VAL A 108 -6.07 1.18 4.91
C VAL A 108 -6.30 2.57 4.33
N TYR A 109 -7.46 2.77 3.71
CA TYR A 109 -7.88 4.05 3.14
C TYR A 109 -9.17 4.52 3.83
N GLY A 110 -9.22 5.81 4.14
CA GLY A 110 -10.44 6.44 4.67
C GLY A 110 -10.80 6.05 6.11
N ASP A 111 -9.97 5.25 6.78
CA ASP A 111 -10.16 4.80 8.16
C ASP A 111 -8.87 4.95 8.97
N ASN A 112 -8.98 4.82 10.28
CA ASN A 112 -7.88 4.85 11.24
C ASN A 112 -7.91 3.64 12.19
N SER A 113 -8.48 2.54 11.72
CA SER A 113 -8.51 1.24 12.38
C SER A 113 -8.45 0.09 11.39
N LEU A 114 -8.03 -1.08 11.86
CA LEU A 114 -7.99 -2.33 11.10
C LEU A 114 -8.30 -3.50 12.03
N ASP A 115 -9.30 -4.29 11.68
CA ASP A 115 -9.56 -5.59 12.31
C ASP A 115 -8.80 -6.67 11.54
N LEU A 116 -7.67 -7.08 12.09
CA LEU A 116 -6.81 -8.09 11.49
C LEU A 116 -7.24 -9.48 11.95
N ARG A 117 -7.41 -10.42 11.02
CA ARG A 117 -7.87 -11.80 11.26
C ARG A 117 -6.93 -12.85 10.65
N ALA A 118 -5.64 -12.61 10.74
CA ALA A 118 -4.64 -13.41 10.03
C ALA A 118 -3.44 -13.78 10.90
N LEU A 119 -3.61 -13.80 12.21
CA LEU A 119 -2.54 -14.10 13.15
C LEU A 119 -2.58 -15.59 13.58
N THR A 120 -1.45 -16.08 14.03
CA THR A 120 -1.32 -17.44 14.55
C THR A 120 -1.40 -17.42 16.08
N VAL A 121 -2.18 -18.32 16.65
CA VAL A 121 -2.31 -18.50 18.10
C VAL A 121 -0.95 -18.82 18.73
N GLY A 122 -0.62 -18.18 19.83
CA GLY A 122 0.65 -18.38 20.55
C GLY A 122 1.89 -17.76 19.90
N GLN A 123 1.75 -17.18 18.68
CA GLN A 123 2.84 -16.50 18.00
C GLN A 123 2.91 -15.05 18.40
N LYS A 124 4.10 -14.58 18.81
CA LYS A 124 4.37 -13.15 19.02
C LYS A 124 4.56 -12.43 17.70
N TYR A 125 3.95 -11.25 17.58
CA TYR A 125 4.06 -10.40 16.41
C TYR A 125 4.63 -9.03 16.75
N TYR A 126 5.28 -8.44 15.78
CA TYR A 126 5.72 -7.07 15.74
C TYR A 126 4.91 -6.33 14.68
N PHE A 127 4.54 -5.11 14.99
CA PHE A 127 3.73 -4.29 14.11
C PHE A 127 4.43 -2.98 13.79
N ALA A 128 4.14 -2.45 12.63
CA ALA A 128 4.55 -1.11 12.26
C ALA A 128 3.46 -0.43 11.44
N ILE A 129 3.47 0.89 11.45
CA ILE A 129 2.57 1.70 10.65
C ILE A 129 3.30 2.89 10.06
N GLU A 130 2.91 3.25 8.85
CA GLU A 130 3.32 4.47 8.17
C GLU A 130 2.12 5.08 7.46
N ALA A 131 2.04 6.40 7.44
CA ALA A 131 1.05 7.14 6.67
C ALA A 131 1.64 7.53 5.31
N PHE A 132 0.82 7.58 4.28
CA PHE A 132 1.26 8.01 2.95
C PHE A 132 0.28 8.96 2.28
N ASN A 133 0.79 9.76 1.37
CA ASN A 133 0.06 10.55 0.39
C ASN A 133 0.86 10.62 -0.91
N GLU A 134 0.40 11.41 -1.89
CA GLU A 134 1.07 11.62 -3.17
C GLU A 134 2.48 12.23 -3.06
N ASN A 135 2.83 12.80 -1.90
CA ASN A 135 4.12 13.46 -1.68
C ASN A 135 5.13 12.59 -0.92
N GLY A 136 4.72 11.40 -0.51
CA GLY A 136 5.60 10.43 0.13
C GLY A 136 5.02 9.75 1.36
N ILE A 137 5.91 9.06 2.08
CA ILE A 137 5.60 8.19 3.21
C ILE A 137 6.17 8.83 4.48
N SER A 138 5.42 8.77 5.59
CA SER A 138 5.86 9.21 6.91
C SER A 138 6.99 8.34 7.46
N GLN A 139 7.61 8.79 8.54
CA GLN A 139 8.44 7.91 9.34
C GLN A 139 7.62 6.76 9.89
N ARG A 140 8.18 5.54 9.85
CA ARG A 140 7.55 4.33 10.37
C ARG A 140 7.55 4.32 11.88
N VAL A 141 6.44 3.91 12.47
CA VAL A 141 6.27 3.69 13.91
C VAL A 141 6.19 2.20 14.15
N PHE A 142 6.97 1.71 15.09
CA PHE A 142 7.01 0.29 15.46
C PHE A 142 6.34 0.07 16.82
N LEU A 143 5.62 -1.03 16.93
CA LEU A 143 5.12 -1.56 18.19
C LEU A 143 5.50 -3.03 18.30
N ARG A 144 5.93 -3.41 19.52
CA ARG A 144 5.90 -4.79 19.95
C ARG A 144 4.49 -5.05 20.51
N GLU A 145 3.90 -6.18 20.18
CA GLU A 145 2.62 -6.59 20.74
C GLU A 145 2.65 -6.51 22.27
N ALA A 146 1.70 -5.79 22.85
CA ALA A 146 1.40 -5.92 24.26
C ALA A 146 0.61 -7.23 24.44
N HIS A 147 1.05 -8.06 25.37
CA HIS A 147 0.38 -9.30 25.74
C HIS A 147 -0.95 -9.01 26.43
#